data_15e67273072857232063c51f7e791070
#
_entry.id   15e67273072857232063c51f7e791070
#
_cell.length_a   1.000
_cell.length_b   1.000
_cell.length_c   1.000
_cell.angle_alpha   90.00
_cell.angle_beta   90.00
_cell.angle_gamma   90.00
#
_symmetry.space_group_name_H-M   'P 1'
#
loop_
_entity.id
_entity.type
_entity.pdbx_description
1 polymer ?
#
loop_
_entity_poly.entity_id
_entity_poly.type
_entity_poly.pdbx_seq_one_letter_code
_entity_poly.pdbx_strand_id
1 'polypeptide(L)'
;GSAMAYRLSEDGKHSVIVIEFGGTDAGPLIQMPSALSIPMNMAHYDWGFSTEPEPHLGGRRLVTPRGKVIGGSSSINAMVYVRGHAHDFDHWAEQGAAGWSYADVLPYFKRMEDSDGGEEGWRGSSGPLHVQRGFRRNPLYQAFMEAGAQAGFELTDDYNGSKQEGFGPMEQTIFRGRRWSAANAYLRPALKRQNVRLVKGFARRVVIENQRAIGVEIEAHKQIQVVKARREVIVAASSINSPKILMLSGIGPGAHLKADGVEVV
;
A
#
# COMPACT_ATOMS: atom_id res chain seq x y z
N GLY A 1 -5.31 1.21 3.97
CA GLY A 1 -6.01 2.09 4.92
C GLY A 1 -6.43 3.42 4.30
N SER A 2 -5.50 4.20 3.74
CA SER A 2 -5.81 5.56 3.21
C SER A 2 -6.90 5.56 2.14
N ALA A 3 -6.83 4.64 1.16
CA ALA A 3 -7.84 4.51 0.12
C ALA A 3 -9.20 4.04 0.69
N MET A 4 -9.19 3.12 1.65
CA MET A 4 -10.41 2.67 2.34
C MET A 4 -11.08 3.84 3.09
N ALA A 5 -10.29 4.62 3.85
CA ALA A 5 -10.82 5.80 4.56
C ALA A 5 -11.45 6.80 3.58
N TYR A 6 -10.81 7.03 2.45
CA TYR A 6 -11.33 7.93 1.42
C TYR A 6 -12.64 7.44 0.81
N ARG A 7 -12.69 6.17 0.37
CA ARG A 7 -13.85 5.63 -0.34
C ARG A 7 -15.04 5.38 0.57
N LEU A 8 -14.82 4.85 1.79
CA LEU A 8 -15.91 4.59 2.74
C LEU A 8 -16.55 5.87 3.32
N SER A 9 -15.84 6.99 3.28
CA SER A 9 -16.38 8.28 3.75
C SER A 9 -16.95 9.16 2.65
N GLU A 10 -16.87 8.74 1.38
CA GLU A 10 -17.13 9.60 0.22
C GLU A 10 -18.59 10.03 0.12
N ASP A 11 -19.52 9.15 0.43
CA ASP A 11 -20.96 9.40 0.39
C ASP A 11 -21.54 10.04 1.68
N GLY A 12 -20.71 10.27 2.69
CA GLY A 12 -21.12 10.84 3.99
C GLY A 12 -21.91 9.91 4.91
N LYS A 13 -22.27 8.68 4.46
CA LYS A 13 -23.12 7.77 5.24
C LYS A 13 -22.36 7.05 6.37
N HIS A 14 -21.04 6.98 6.27
CA HIS A 14 -20.21 6.29 7.24
C HIS A 14 -19.25 7.26 7.90
N SER A 15 -19.12 7.16 9.24
CA SER A 15 -18.03 7.81 9.96
C SER A 15 -16.84 6.84 10.04
N VAL A 16 -15.66 7.33 9.71
CA VAL A 16 -14.42 6.54 9.64
C VAL A 16 -13.41 7.06 10.63
N ILE A 17 -12.88 6.19 11.47
CA ILE A 17 -11.74 6.48 12.34
C ILE A 17 -10.52 5.76 11.77
N VAL A 18 -9.50 6.50 11.43
CA VAL A 18 -8.20 5.98 11.00
C VAL A 18 -7.28 5.97 12.21
N ILE A 19 -6.74 4.80 12.55
CA ILE A 19 -5.73 4.65 13.60
C ILE A 19 -4.36 4.52 12.93
N GLU A 20 -3.42 5.40 13.28
CA GLU A 20 -2.06 5.40 12.75
C GLU A 20 -1.05 5.62 13.87
N PHE A 21 -0.03 4.78 13.91
CA PHE A 21 1.06 4.92 14.87
C PHE A 21 2.16 5.84 14.38
N GLY A 22 2.47 5.78 13.09
CA GLY A 22 3.55 6.50 12.46
C GLY A 22 3.41 8.02 12.52
N GLY A 23 4.51 8.71 12.24
CA GLY A 23 4.60 10.16 12.24
C GLY A 23 3.99 10.82 11.00
N THR A 24 4.23 12.12 10.88
CA THR A 24 3.88 12.89 9.69
C THR A 24 4.82 12.56 8.52
N ASP A 25 4.29 12.61 7.31
CA ASP A 25 5.04 12.50 6.06
C ASP A 25 5.44 13.88 5.47
N ALA A 26 5.28 14.96 6.23
CA ALA A 26 5.47 16.33 5.73
C ALA A 26 6.94 16.74 5.54
N GLY A 27 7.91 15.90 5.93
CA GLY A 27 9.33 16.22 5.82
C GLY A 27 9.88 16.15 4.39
N PRO A 28 10.94 16.90 4.07
CA PRO A 28 11.56 16.92 2.75
C PRO A 28 12.06 15.54 2.31
N LEU A 29 12.59 14.74 3.24
CA LEU A 29 13.09 13.39 2.94
C LEU A 29 12.02 12.44 2.39
N ILE A 30 10.75 12.64 2.75
CA ILE A 30 9.63 11.87 2.19
C ILE A 30 9.12 12.50 0.90
N GLN A 31 8.95 13.82 0.90
CA GLN A 31 8.30 14.51 -0.23
C GLN A 31 9.21 14.64 -1.46
N MET A 32 10.54 14.62 -1.29
CA MET A 32 11.51 14.76 -2.37
C MET A 32 11.78 13.40 -3.03
N PRO A 33 11.44 13.22 -4.32
CA PRO A 33 11.62 11.93 -5.00
C PRO A 33 13.06 11.41 -5.01
N SER A 34 14.05 12.29 -5.13
CA SER A 34 15.47 11.88 -5.13
C SER A 34 15.98 11.35 -3.80
N ALA A 35 15.25 11.57 -2.70
CA ALA A 35 15.59 11.00 -1.39
C ALA A 35 15.07 9.56 -1.18
N LEU A 36 14.57 8.92 -2.22
CA LEU A 36 13.80 7.67 -2.21
C LEU A 36 14.29 6.57 -1.24
N SER A 37 15.59 6.35 -1.13
CA SER A 37 16.16 5.31 -0.27
C SER A 37 16.42 5.75 1.18
N ILE A 38 16.41 7.05 1.48
CA ILE A 38 16.74 7.57 2.80
C ILE A 38 15.66 7.21 3.83
N PRO A 39 14.38 7.49 3.62
CA PRO A 39 13.34 7.21 4.61
C PRO A 39 13.22 5.72 4.98
N MET A 40 13.44 4.80 4.02
CA MET A 40 13.33 3.37 4.28
C MET A 40 14.48 2.81 5.13
N ASN A 41 15.55 3.57 5.34
CA ASN A 41 16.65 3.23 6.22
C ASN A 41 16.64 4.01 7.54
N MET A 42 15.58 4.76 7.83
CA MET A 42 15.45 5.55 9.05
C MET A 42 14.44 4.93 10.01
N ALA A 43 14.87 4.56 11.22
CA ALA A 43 14.01 3.99 12.26
C ALA A 43 12.80 4.88 12.63
N HIS A 44 12.83 6.17 12.28
CA HIS A 44 11.71 7.09 12.45
C HIS A 44 10.56 6.77 11.49
N TYR A 45 10.87 6.36 10.26
CA TYR A 45 9.90 6.11 9.18
C TYR A 45 9.72 4.64 8.83
N ASP A 46 10.57 3.76 9.36
CA ASP A 46 10.53 2.33 9.11
C ASP A 46 10.29 1.53 10.39
N TRP A 47 9.56 0.41 10.27
CA TRP A 47 9.32 -0.51 11.38
C TRP A 47 10.56 -1.32 11.75
N GLY A 48 11.55 -1.43 10.86
CA GLY A 48 12.79 -2.16 11.09
C GLY A 48 12.65 -3.68 11.05
N PHE A 49 11.74 -4.20 10.25
CA PHE A 49 11.60 -5.64 10.08
C PHE A 49 12.75 -6.26 9.30
N SER A 50 13.12 -7.48 9.67
CA SER A 50 14.03 -8.34 8.92
C SER A 50 13.52 -9.77 8.92
N THR A 51 13.92 -10.55 7.91
CA THR A 51 13.63 -11.99 7.89
C THR A 51 14.40 -12.73 8.98
N GLU A 52 13.99 -13.94 9.28
CA GLU A 52 14.88 -14.93 9.89
C GLU A 52 16.05 -15.25 8.94
N PRO A 53 17.12 -15.89 9.42
CA PRO A 53 18.22 -16.29 8.54
C PRO A 53 17.71 -17.17 7.39
N GLU A 54 18.01 -16.75 6.16
CA GLU A 54 17.59 -17.45 4.94
C GLU A 54 18.61 -18.52 4.56
N PRO A 55 18.34 -19.83 4.72
CA PRO A 55 19.31 -20.90 4.50
C PRO A 55 19.89 -20.91 3.08
N HIS A 56 19.02 -20.66 2.09
CA HIS A 56 19.40 -20.66 0.66
C HIS A 56 20.13 -19.39 0.22
N LEU A 57 20.26 -18.40 1.10
CA LEU A 57 21.00 -17.17 0.87
C LEU A 57 22.23 -17.05 1.79
N GLY A 58 22.83 -18.19 2.19
CA GLY A 58 23.99 -18.21 3.05
C GLY A 58 23.73 -17.71 4.48
N GLY A 59 22.52 -17.92 4.99
CA GLY A 59 22.12 -17.49 6.34
C GLY A 59 21.91 -16.00 6.52
N ARG A 60 21.81 -15.23 5.44
CA ARG A 60 21.60 -13.77 5.53
C ARG A 60 20.20 -13.44 6.04
N ARG A 61 20.12 -12.38 6.84
CA ARG A 61 18.86 -11.70 7.18
C ARG A 61 18.61 -10.58 6.19
N LEU A 62 17.41 -10.55 5.59
CA LEU A 62 17.02 -9.53 4.64
C LEU A 62 16.20 -8.45 5.33
N VAL A 63 16.62 -7.20 5.21
CA VAL A 63 15.84 -6.06 5.69
C VAL A 63 14.59 -5.91 4.84
N THR A 64 13.42 -5.79 5.48
CA THR A 64 12.10 -5.67 4.84
C THR A 64 11.41 -4.38 5.27
N PRO A 65 11.79 -3.21 4.70
CA PRO A 65 11.26 -1.92 5.13
C PRO A 65 9.73 -1.85 4.99
N ARG A 66 9.08 -1.35 6.03
CA ARG A 66 7.64 -1.06 6.05
C ARG A 66 7.41 0.30 6.69
N GLY A 67 6.66 1.15 6.00
CA GLY A 67 6.45 2.52 6.45
C GLY A 67 5.73 2.64 7.78
N LYS A 68 6.37 3.31 8.73
CA LYS A 68 5.86 3.72 10.04
C LYS A 68 5.56 5.22 10.00
N VAL A 69 4.63 5.59 9.13
CA VAL A 69 4.33 6.97 8.78
C VAL A 69 2.95 7.07 8.12
N ILE A 70 2.31 8.22 8.20
CA ILE A 70 1.08 8.50 7.45
C ILE A 70 1.29 8.18 5.96
N GLY A 71 0.37 7.38 5.39
CA GLY A 71 0.50 6.83 4.03
C GLY A 71 1.21 5.48 3.95
N GLY A 72 1.79 5.01 5.08
CA GLY A 72 2.48 3.72 5.14
C GLY A 72 3.65 3.62 4.17
N SER A 73 3.85 2.44 3.58
CA SER A 73 4.99 2.20 2.68
C SER A 73 4.95 3.02 1.39
N SER A 74 3.80 3.58 0.97
CA SER A 74 3.75 4.51 -0.16
C SER A 74 4.50 5.84 0.10
N SER A 75 4.73 6.16 1.38
CA SER A 75 5.50 7.34 1.79
C SER A 75 7.01 7.10 1.81
N ILE A 76 7.48 5.84 1.71
CA ILE A 76 8.91 5.50 1.75
C ILE A 76 9.39 4.66 0.56
N ASN A 77 8.51 4.15 -0.30
CA ASN A 77 8.84 3.32 -1.46
C ASN A 77 9.55 4.12 -2.58
N ALA A 78 10.00 3.43 -3.62
CA ALA A 78 10.65 4.03 -4.79
C ALA A 78 9.67 4.69 -5.78
N MET A 79 8.38 4.80 -5.43
CA MET A 79 7.33 5.44 -6.24
C MET A 79 7.02 4.76 -7.58
N VAL A 80 7.62 3.65 -7.90
CA VAL A 80 7.32 2.93 -9.14
C VAL A 80 5.84 2.53 -9.15
N TYR A 81 5.16 2.85 -10.25
CA TYR A 81 3.78 2.47 -10.47
C TYR A 81 3.70 1.38 -11.55
N VAL A 82 3.27 0.21 -11.14
CA VAL A 82 3.03 -0.93 -12.02
C VAL A 82 1.82 -1.70 -11.51
N ARG A 83 0.93 -2.10 -12.41
CA ARG A 83 -0.20 -2.97 -12.10
C ARG A 83 0.25 -4.42 -12.05
N GLY A 84 -0.47 -5.29 -11.32
CA GLY A 84 -0.33 -6.73 -11.48
C GLY A 84 -0.65 -7.16 -12.90
N HIS A 85 -0.04 -8.25 -13.36
CA HIS A 85 -0.29 -8.80 -14.68
C HIS A 85 -1.73 -9.33 -14.79
N ALA A 86 -2.31 -9.26 -15.98
CA ALA A 86 -3.68 -9.74 -16.22
C ALA A 86 -3.85 -11.20 -15.78
N HIS A 87 -2.87 -12.06 -16.08
CA HIS A 87 -2.90 -13.46 -15.68
C HIS A 87 -2.93 -13.69 -14.16
N ASP A 88 -2.36 -12.79 -13.34
CA ASP A 88 -2.42 -12.93 -11.89
C ASP A 88 -3.87 -12.83 -11.40
N PHE A 89 -4.61 -11.86 -11.92
CA PHE A 89 -6.01 -11.65 -11.55
C PHE A 89 -6.94 -12.72 -12.12
N ASP A 90 -6.72 -13.11 -13.39
CA ASP A 90 -7.49 -14.17 -14.01
C ASP A 90 -7.28 -15.50 -13.27
N HIS A 91 -6.04 -15.80 -12.88
CA HIS A 91 -5.73 -16.95 -12.04
C HIS A 91 -6.43 -16.90 -10.67
N TRP A 92 -6.51 -15.73 -10.04
CA TRP A 92 -7.27 -15.61 -8.78
C TRP A 92 -8.75 -15.94 -8.98
N ALA A 93 -9.35 -15.47 -10.08
CA ALA A 93 -10.74 -15.79 -10.40
C ALA A 93 -10.94 -17.30 -10.64
N GLU A 94 -10.02 -17.96 -11.36
CA GLU A 94 -9.98 -19.41 -11.58
C GLU A 94 -9.85 -20.21 -10.27
N GLN A 95 -9.10 -19.69 -9.30
CA GLN A 95 -8.99 -20.27 -7.96
C GLN A 95 -10.17 -20.00 -7.04
N GLY A 96 -11.24 -19.41 -7.55
CA GLY A 96 -12.51 -19.21 -6.84
C GLY A 96 -12.73 -17.78 -6.31
N ALA A 97 -11.83 -16.82 -6.57
CA ALA A 97 -12.05 -15.41 -6.25
C ALA A 97 -12.95 -14.74 -7.31
N ALA A 98 -14.24 -15.08 -7.32
CA ALA A 98 -15.20 -14.51 -8.26
C ALA A 98 -15.23 -12.97 -8.18
N GLY A 99 -15.24 -12.29 -9.33
CA GLY A 99 -15.19 -10.82 -9.40
C GLY A 99 -13.78 -10.23 -9.28
N TRP A 100 -12.73 -11.06 -9.38
CA TRP A 100 -11.33 -10.65 -9.34
C TRP A 100 -10.57 -10.91 -10.65
N SER A 101 -11.24 -11.24 -11.75
CA SER A 101 -10.60 -11.30 -13.06
C SER A 101 -10.03 -9.93 -13.45
N TYR A 102 -9.08 -9.90 -14.37
CA TYR A 102 -8.53 -8.62 -14.82
C TYR A 102 -9.58 -7.68 -15.39
N ALA A 103 -10.56 -8.22 -16.10
CA ALA A 103 -11.70 -7.45 -16.59
C ALA A 103 -12.52 -6.81 -15.45
N ASP A 104 -12.69 -7.52 -14.33
CA ASP A 104 -13.40 -7.01 -13.15
C ASP A 104 -12.62 -5.91 -12.43
N VAL A 105 -11.28 -6.04 -12.33
CA VAL A 105 -10.45 -5.09 -11.57
C VAL A 105 -9.96 -3.89 -12.38
N LEU A 106 -9.91 -3.97 -13.71
CA LEU A 106 -9.47 -2.88 -14.59
C LEU A 106 -10.25 -1.56 -14.35
N PRO A 107 -11.58 -1.55 -14.18
CA PRO A 107 -12.30 -0.31 -13.86
C PRO A 107 -11.83 0.36 -12.57
N TYR A 108 -11.39 -0.42 -11.58
CA TYR A 108 -10.85 0.11 -10.33
C TYR A 108 -9.46 0.70 -10.51
N PHE A 109 -8.58 0.08 -11.32
CA PHE A 109 -7.30 0.68 -11.70
C PHE A 109 -7.49 2.02 -12.41
N LYS A 110 -8.40 2.09 -13.37
CA LYS A 110 -8.74 3.34 -14.07
C LYS A 110 -9.31 4.40 -13.12
N ARG A 111 -10.19 4.01 -12.20
CA ARG A 111 -10.78 4.90 -11.19
C ARG A 111 -9.74 5.41 -10.17
N MET A 112 -8.67 4.66 -9.96
CA MET A 112 -7.62 4.98 -8.98
C MET A 112 -6.66 6.03 -9.50
N GLU A 113 -6.26 5.96 -10.76
CA GLU A 113 -5.16 6.72 -11.31
C GLU A 113 -5.59 7.98 -12.09
N ASP A 114 -4.67 8.93 -12.10
CA ASP A 114 -4.64 10.09 -12.99
C ASP A 114 -3.29 10.05 -13.70
N SER A 115 -3.26 9.37 -14.85
CA SER A 115 -2.05 9.21 -15.66
C SER A 115 -1.90 10.37 -16.64
N ASP A 116 -0.67 10.87 -16.81
CA ASP A 116 -0.34 11.92 -17.76
C ASP A 116 -0.18 11.41 -19.21
N GLY A 117 -0.56 10.16 -19.46
CA GLY A 117 -0.55 9.51 -20.77
C GLY A 117 -0.84 8.02 -20.67
N GLY A 118 -0.66 7.31 -21.79
CA GLY A 118 -0.84 5.88 -21.89
C GLY A 118 -1.95 5.47 -22.85
N GLU A 119 -2.18 4.18 -22.96
CA GLU A 119 -3.09 3.58 -23.93
C GLU A 119 -4.56 3.87 -23.60
N GLU A 120 -5.30 4.40 -24.58
CA GLU A 120 -6.72 4.67 -24.42
C GLU A 120 -7.48 3.38 -24.09
N GLY A 121 -8.50 3.49 -23.22
CA GLY A 121 -9.26 2.33 -22.74
C GLY A 121 -8.65 1.62 -21.56
N TRP A 122 -7.32 1.64 -21.38
CA TRP A 122 -6.61 0.96 -20.30
C TRP A 122 -6.26 1.87 -19.14
N ARG A 123 -6.10 3.16 -19.39
CA ARG A 123 -5.62 4.13 -18.39
C ARG A 123 -6.75 5.01 -17.86
N GLY A 124 -6.57 5.52 -16.64
CA GLY A 124 -7.43 6.50 -16.00
C GLY A 124 -6.79 7.90 -15.99
N SER A 125 -7.61 8.95 -16.08
CA SER A 125 -7.15 10.35 -16.16
C SER A 125 -7.83 11.28 -15.15
N SER A 126 -8.50 10.74 -14.13
CA SER A 126 -9.28 11.54 -13.17
C SER A 126 -9.29 10.98 -11.74
N GLY A 127 -8.48 9.95 -11.51
CA GLY A 127 -8.33 9.37 -10.17
C GLY A 127 -7.47 10.22 -9.24
N PRO A 128 -7.50 9.93 -7.94
CA PRO A 128 -6.74 10.70 -6.96
C PRO A 128 -5.22 10.41 -6.97
N LEU A 129 -4.79 9.31 -7.57
CA LEU A 129 -3.39 8.90 -7.61
C LEU A 129 -2.74 9.38 -8.91
N HIS A 130 -2.00 10.49 -8.86
CA HIS A 130 -1.25 10.98 -10.00
C HIS A 130 -0.09 10.04 -10.35
N VAL A 131 0.01 9.70 -11.62
CA VAL A 131 1.03 8.82 -12.21
C VAL A 131 1.72 9.57 -13.33
N GLN A 132 3.00 9.83 -13.14
CA GLN A 132 3.84 10.54 -14.08
C GLN A 132 4.69 9.53 -14.85
N ARG A 133 4.77 9.69 -16.17
CA ARG A 133 5.72 8.94 -17.00
C ARG A 133 7.14 9.42 -16.74
N GLY A 134 8.10 8.49 -16.65
CA GLY A 134 9.50 8.81 -16.42
C GLY A 134 10.12 9.58 -17.57
N PHE A 135 11.00 10.54 -17.25
CA PHE A 135 11.75 11.30 -18.24
C PHE A 135 12.91 10.46 -18.78
N ARG A 136 12.96 10.27 -20.10
CA ARG A 136 14.03 9.55 -20.80
C ARG A 136 15.19 10.50 -21.19
N ARG A 137 15.61 11.41 -20.30
CA ARG A 137 16.63 12.42 -20.63
C ARG A 137 18.06 11.90 -20.61
N ASN A 138 18.34 10.86 -19.84
CA ASN A 138 19.67 10.26 -19.78
C ASN A 138 19.88 9.37 -21.02
N PRO A 139 20.94 9.55 -21.81
CA PRO A 139 21.20 8.73 -23.00
C PRO A 139 21.35 7.25 -22.71
N LEU A 140 21.70 6.86 -21.48
CA LEU A 140 21.74 5.45 -21.06
C LEU A 140 20.36 4.77 -21.10
N TYR A 141 19.25 5.51 -20.93
CA TYR A 141 17.92 4.92 -21.11
C TYR A 141 17.68 4.49 -22.55
N GLN A 142 18.08 5.33 -23.50
CA GLN A 142 17.94 4.98 -24.91
C GLN A 142 18.80 3.78 -25.27
N ALA A 143 20.06 3.77 -24.86
CA ALA A 143 20.96 2.64 -25.06
C ALA A 143 20.45 1.34 -24.42
N PHE A 144 19.84 1.42 -23.24
CA PHE A 144 19.25 0.27 -22.57
C PHE A 144 18.04 -0.29 -23.34
N MET A 145 17.17 0.60 -23.84
CA MET A 145 16.03 0.21 -24.67
C MET A 145 16.48 -0.46 -25.97
N GLU A 146 17.48 0.12 -26.62
CA GLU A 146 18.07 -0.44 -27.86
C GLU A 146 18.73 -1.79 -27.61
N ALA A 147 19.46 -1.94 -26.51
CA ALA A 147 20.04 -3.23 -26.12
C ALA A 147 18.98 -4.29 -25.87
N GLY A 148 17.85 -3.93 -25.25
CA GLY A 148 16.71 -4.82 -25.08
C GLY A 148 16.14 -5.30 -26.41
N ALA A 149 15.93 -4.38 -27.36
CA ALA A 149 15.44 -4.71 -28.69
C ALA A 149 16.46 -5.60 -29.47
N GLN A 150 17.76 -5.30 -29.39
CA GLN A 150 18.82 -6.12 -29.99
C GLN A 150 18.88 -7.53 -29.40
N ALA A 151 18.54 -7.70 -28.13
CA ALA A 151 18.44 -9.00 -27.45
C ALA A 151 17.14 -9.75 -27.77
N GLY A 152 16.27 -9.20 -28.63
CA GLY A 152 15.02 -9.85 -29.04
C GLY A 152 13.82 -9.57 -28.14
N PHE A 153 13.95 -8.66 -27.18
CA PHE A 153 12.81 -8.26 -26.36
C PHE A 153 12.00 -7.18 -27.05
N GLU A 154 10.71 -7.18 -26.79
CA GLU A 154 9.81 -6.17 -27.33
C GLU A 154 9.93 -4.85 -26.56
N LEU A 155 9.61 -3.75 -27.24
CA LEU A 155 9.45 -2.45 -26.63
C LEU A 155 7.98 -2.19 -26.31
N THR A 156 7.71 -1.56 -25.19
CA THR A 156 6.37 -1.09 -24.83
C THR A 156 6.41 0.39 -24.46
N ASP A 157 5.43 1.12 -24.95
CA ASP A 157 5.24 2.51 -24.54
C ASP A 157 4.38 2.65 -23.30
N ASP A 158 3.61 1.60 -22.96
CA ASP A 158 2.76 1.57 -21.78
C ASP A 158 2.67 0.16 -21.19
N TYR A 159 3.52 -0.13 -20.21
CA TYR A 159 3.49 -1.42 -19.51
C TYR A 159 2.32 -1.57 -18.51
N ASN A 160 1.46 -0.57 -18.39
CA ASN A 160 0.18 -0.63 -17.69
C ASN A 160 -1.03 -0.62 -18.64
N GLY A 161 -0.76 -0.68 -19.96
CA GLY A 161 -1.75 -0.80 -21.04
C GLY A 161 -2.11 -2.25 -21.34
N SER A 162 -2.44 -2.49 -22.62
CA SER A 162 -2.84 -3.82 -23.13
C SER A 162 -1.68 -4.83 -23.10
N LYS A 163 -0.43 -4.36 -23.19
CA LYS A 163 0.78 -5.17 -23.23
C LYS A 163 1.75 -4.78 -22.14
N GLN A 164 1.79 -5.55 -21.08
CA GLN A 164 2.62 -5.26 -19.92
C GLN A 164 4.10 -5.62 -20.13
N GLU A 165 4.38 -6.69 -20.86
CA GLU A 165 5.73 -7.18 -21.07
C GLU A 165 6.49 -6.35 -22.10
N GLY A 166 7.77 -6.06 -21.82
CA GLY A 166 8.66 -5.33 -22.72
C GLY A 166 9.53 -4.30 -22.01
N PHE A 167 10.42 -3.69 -22.78
CA PHE A 167 11.25 -2.57 -22.32
C PHE A 167 10.48 -1.27 -22.52
N GLY A 168 10.28 -0.52 -21.46
CA GLY A 168 9.49 0.71 -21.48
C GLY A 168 9.92 1.74 -20.44
N PRO A 169 9.35 2.96 -20.49
CA PRO A 169 9.61 4.00 -19.51
C PRO A 169 8.94 3.65 -18.18
N MET A 170 9.70 3.75 -17.10
CA MET A 170 9.16 3.57 -15.75
C MET A 170 8.16 4.69 -15.43
N GLU A 171 7.02 4.33 -14.88
CA GLU A 171 6.04 5.26 -14.36
C GLU A 171 6.18 5.42 -12.85
N GLN A 172 5.85 6.60 -12.34
CA GLN A 172 6.06 6.92 -10.94
C GLN A 172 4.89 7.70 -10.36
N THR A 173 4.58 7.43 -9.09
CA THR A 173 3.62 8.21 -8.30
C THR A 173 4.25 9.52 -7.83
N ILE A 174 4.39 10.45 -8.77
CA ILE A 174 4.93 11.79 -8.58
C ILE A 174 3.94 12.82 -9.13
N PHE A 175 3.77 13.93 -8.43
CA PHE A 175 2.98 15.06 -8.87
C PHE A 175 3.66 16.38 -8.53
N ARG A 176 3.86 17.23 -9.53
CA ARG A 176 4.52 18.54 -9.38
C ARG A 176 5.87 18.45 -8.64
N GLY A 177 6.67 17.44 -9.01
CA GLY A 177 8.00 17.23 -8.43
C GLY A 177 8.02 16.67 -7.01
N ARG A 178 6.88 16.20 -6.49
CA ARG A 178 6.77 15.59 -5.15
C ARG A 178 6.24 14.18 -5.23
N ARG A 179 6.67 13.32 -4.30
CA ARG A 179 6.05 12.02 -4.05
C ARG A 179 4.55 12.17 -3.88
N TRP A 180 3.78 11.37 -4.62
CA TRP A 180 2.33 11.34 -4.49
C TRP A 180 1.91 10.04 -3.80
N SER A 181 2.10 10.01 -2.49
CA SER A 181 1.79 8.85 -1.65
C SER A 181 0.27 8.66 -1.48
N ALA A 182 -0.14 7.51 -0.93
CA ALA A 182 -1.53 7.27 -0.55
C ALA A 182 -2.04 8.29 0.50
N ALA A 183 -1.15 8.91 1.28
CA ALA A 183 -1.53 10.02 2.15
C ALA A 183 -1.96 11.24 1.34
N ASN A 184 -1.20 11.61 0.31
CA ASN A 184 -1.51 12.75 -0.55
C ASN A 184 -2.76 12.48 -1.41
N ALA A 185 -2.82 11.29 -2.02
CA ALA A 185 -3.90 10.92 -2.92
C ALA A 185 -5.25 10.73 -2.21
N TYR A 186 -5.25 10.15 -1.02
CA TYR A 186 -6.47 9.68 -0.38
C TYR A 186 -6.69 10.22 1.03
N LEU A 187 -5.72 10.05 1.96
CA LEU A 187 -5.98 10.33 3.36
C LEU A 187 -6.19 11.82 3.64
N ARG A 188 -5.33 12.69 3.10
CA ARG A 188 -5.48 14.15 3.30
C ARG A 188 -6.80 14.69 2.75
N PRO A 189 -7.25 14.34 1.55
CA PRO A 189 -8.59 14.69 1.09
C PRO A 189 -9.70 14.13 2.00
N ALA A 190 -9.59 12.88 2.46
CA ALA A 190 -10.57 12.29 3.37
C ALA A 190 -10.65 13.02 4.70
N LEU A 191 -9.52 13.43 5.28
CA LEU A 191 -9.46 14.14 6.56
C LEU A 191 -10.08 15.57 6.52
N LYS A 192 -10.36 16.10 5.34
CA LYS A 192 -11.13 17.36 5.20
C LYS A 192 -12.63 17.14 5.41
N ARG A 193 -13.10 15.90 5.41
CA ARG A 193 -14.51 15.55 5.60
C ARG A 193 -14.81 15.46 7.09
N GLN A 194 -15.99 15.92 7.49
CA GLN A 194 -16.42 15.92 8.92
C GLN A 194 -16.61 14.50 9.48
N ASN A 195 -16.84 13.52 8.63
CA ASN A 195 -17.08 12.12 8.99
C ASN A 195 -15.79 11.29 9.06
N VAL A 196 -14.59 11.88 8.94
CA VAL A 196 -13.30 11.20 9.04
C VAL A 196 -12.45 11.78 10.15
N ARG A 197 -11.91 10.92 11.01
CA ARG A 197 -10.98 11.31 12.07
C ARG A 197 -9.70 10.45 12.03
N LEU A 198 -8.57 11.10 12.29
CA LEU A 198 -7.30 10.43 12.54
C LEU A 198 -7.05 10.36 14.06
N VAL A 199 -6.79 9.15 14.55
CA VAL A 199 -6.38 8.89 15.93
C VAL A 199 -4.95 8.38 15.93
N LYS A 200 -4.08 9.06 16.67
CA LYS A 200 -2.70 8.65 16.86
C LYS A 200 -2.64 7.55 17.92
N GLY A 201 -2.15 6.37 17.56
CA GLY A 201 -2.04 5.27 18.51
C GLY A 201 -1.47 4.00 17.89
N PHE A 202 -0.84 3.19 18.72
CA PHE A 202 -0.36 1.87 18.36
C PHE A 202 -1.50 0.85 18.51
N ALA A 203 -1.96 0.28 17.41
CA ALA A 203 -2.99 -0.77 17.44
C ALA A 203 -2.39 -2.06 18.00
N ARG A 204 -2.94 -2.52 19.12
CA ARG A 204 -2.49 -3.71 19.83
C ARG A 204 -3.24 -4.97 19.35
N ARG A 205 -4.56 -4.91 19.34
CA ARG A 205 -5.43 -6.01 18.90
C ARG A 205 -6.82 -5.50 18.52
N VAL A 206 -7.56 -6.29 17.80
CA VAL A 206 -9.00 -6.14 17.61
C VAL A 206 -9.69 -6.67 18.86
N VAL A 207 -10.67 -5.94 19.38
CA VAL A 207 -11.51 -6.39 20.49
C VAL A 207 -12.68 -7.15 19.93
N ILE A 208 -12.82 -8.42 20.33
CA ILE A 208 -13.85 -9.34 19.84
C ILE A 208 -14.73 -9.75 21.01
N GLU A 209 -16.02 -9.58 20.87
CA GLU A 209 -17.04 -10.03 21.83
C GLU A 209 -18.13 -10.79 21.08
N ASN A 210 -18.48 -11.96 21.56
CA ASN A 210 -19.50 -12.82 20.95
C ASN A 210 -19.26 -13.03 19.43
N GLN A 211 -18.01 -13.34 19.04
CA GLN A 211 -17.56 -13.54 17.65
C GLN A 211 -17.71 -12.30 16.75
N ARG A 212 -17.84 -11.12 17.32
CA ARG A 212 -17.96 -9.86 16.61
C ARG A 212 -16.84 -8.90 16.99
N ALA A 213 -16.20 -8.28 16.00
CA ALA A 213 -15.26 -7.19 16.21
C ALA A 213 -16.02 -5.92 16.64
N ILE A 214 -15.78 -5.46 17.86
CA ILE A 214 -16.45 -4.30 18.46
C ILE A 214 -15.57 -3.06 18.55
N GLY A 215 -14.28 -3.19 18.26
CA GLY A 215 -13.34 -2.08 18.34
C GLY A 215 -11.89 -2.50 18.20
N VAL A 216 -11.00 -1.57 18.44
CA VAL A 216 -9.56 -1.78 18.45
C VAL A 216 -8.98 -1.26 19.75
N GLU A 217 -8.23 -2.10 20.46
CA GLU A 217 -7.42 -1.69 21.59
C GLU A 217 -6.16 -1.00 21.07
N ILE A 218 -5.95 0.22 21.51
CA ILE A 218 -4.79 1.03 21.13
C ILE A 218 -4.00 1.48 22.34
N GLU A 219 -2.72 1.69 22.17
CA GLU A 219 -1.89 2.42 23.10
C GLU A 219 -1.64 3.83 22.56
N ALA A 220 -2.09 4.83 23.29
CA ALA A 220 -1.89 6.24 22.99
C ALA A 220 -1.53 7.00 24.26
N HIS A 221 -0.52 7.87 24.21
CA HIS A 221 -0.03 8.63 25.36
C HIS A 221 0.31 7.75 26.59
N LYS A 222 0.86 6.55 26.34
CA LYS A 222 1.19 5.53 27.38
C LYS A 222 -0.08 4.99 28.12
N GLN A 223 -1.26 5.16 27.57
CA GLN A 223 -2.50 4.62 28.10
C GLN A 223 -3.13 3.67 27.09
N ILE A 224 -3.69 2.59 27.61
CA ILE A 224 -4.46 1.62 26.82
C ILE A 224 -5.92 2.08 26.81
N GLN A 225 -6.49 2.15 25.61
CA GLN A 225 -7.90 2.51 25.41
C GLN A 225 -8.51 1.76 24.24
N VAL A 226 -9.82 1.62 24.24
CA VAL A 226 -10.55 0.98 23.14
C VAL A 226 -11.25 2.03 22.28
N VAL A 227 -10.92 2.03 21.00
CA VAL A 227 -11.66 2.76 19.98
C VAL A 227 -12.78 1.87 19.46
N LYS A 228 -14.02 2.18 19.84
CA LYS A 228 -15.20 1.37 19.47
C LYS A 228 -15.58 1.50 18.01
N ALA A 229 -15.96 0.38 17.39
CA ALA A 229 -16.52 0.31 16.05
C ALA A 229 -18.00 -0.10 16.11
N ARG A 230 -18.87 0.64 15.45
CA ARG A 230 -20.32 0.32 15.39
C ARG A 230 -20.67 -0.70 14.32
N ARG A 231 -19.91 -0.73 13.24
CA ARG A 231 -20.14 -1.62 12.09
C ARG A 231 -19.05 -2.67 11.97
N GLU A 232 -17.84 -2.25 11.64
CA GLU A 232 -16.74 -3.16 11.35
C GLU A 232 -15.38 -2.56 11.67
N VAL A 233 -14.39 -3.41 11.84
CA VAL A 233 -12.98 -3.07 11.98
C VAL A 233 -12.25 -3.53 10.71
N ILE A 234 -11.56 -2.61 10.04
CA ILE A 234 -10.79 -2.89 8.84
C ILE A 234 -9.31 -2.88 9.19
N VAL A 235 -8.67 -4.05 9.15
CA VAL A 235 -7.25 -4.18 9.42
C VAL A 235 -6.46 -3.91 8.12
N ALA A 236 -5.74 -2.80 8.07
CA ALA A 236 -4.99 -2.34 6.91
C ALA A 236 -3.56 -1.93 7.29
N ALA A 237 -2.91 -2.74 8.14
CA ALA A 237 -1.64 -2.43 8.79
C ALA A 237 -0.42 -3.03 8.06
N SER A 238 -0.52 -3.27 6.74
CA SER A 238 0.52 -3.89 5.90
C SER A 238 0.58 -5.44 6.04
N SER A 239 1.30 -6.07 5.12
CA SER A 239 1.41 -7.54 5.01
C SER A 239 2.02 -8.23 6.22
N ILE A 240 2.77 -7.50 7.07
CA ILE A 240 3.37 -8.04 8.30
C ILE A 240 2.50 -7.72 9.53
N ASN A 241 2.11 -6.47 9.69
CA ASN A 241 1.37 -6.07 10.90
C ASN A 241 -0.11 -6.49 10.86
N SER A 242 -0.74 -6.64 9.70
CA SER A 242 -2.13 -7.09 9.65
C SER A 242 -2.32 -8.51 10.21
N PRO A 243 -1.59 -9.54 9.74
CA PRO A 243 -1.66 -10.85 10.36
C PRO A 243 -1.20 -10.84 11.82
N LYS A 244 -0.18 -10.06 12.19
CA LYS A 244 0.25 -9.91 13.59
C LYS A 244 -0.88 -9.41 14.48
N ILE A 245 -1.60 -8.36 14.06
CA ILE A 245 -2.76 -7.84 14.82
C ILE A 245 -3.85 -8.91 14.94
N LEU A 246 -4.14 -9.64 13.86
CA LEU A 246 -5.13 -10.74 13.92
C LEU A 246 -4.69 -11.83 14.88
N MET A 247 -3.45 -12.27 14.82
CA MET A 247 -2.92 -13.28 15.76
C MET A 247 -2.98 -12.80 17.20
N LEU A 248 -2.58 -11.56 17.49
CA LEU A 248 -2.70 -10.96 18.83
C LEU A 248 -4.17 -10.78 19.29
N SER A 249 -5.12 -10.88 18.37
CA SER A 249 -6.55 -10.83 18.63
C SER A 249 -7.17 -12.23 18.80
N GLY A 250 -6.37 -13.29 18.78
CA GLY A 250 -6.83 -14.67 18.88
C GLY A 250 -7.27 -15.29 17.55
N ILE A 251 -7.04 -14.63 16.42
CA ILE A 251 -7.42 -15.10 15.08
C ILE A 251 -6.15 -15.61 14.37
N GLY A 252 -6.05 -16.94 14.19
CA GLY A 252 -4.90 -17.57 13.53
C GLY A 252 -4.82 -19.06 13.81
N PRO A 253 -3.68 -19.72 13.48
CA PRO A 253 -3.48 -21.13 13.74
C PRO A 253 -3.54 -21.43 15.24
N GLY A 254 -4.59 -22.10 15.70
CA GLY A 254 -4.90 -22.24 17.14
C GLY A 254 -3.78 -22.90 17.97
N ALA A 255 -3.08 -23.91 17.42
CA ALA A 255 -1.95 -24.54 18.12
C ALA A 255 -0.78 -23.57 18.33
N HIS A 256 -0.46 -22.76 17.33
CA HIS A 256 0.59 -21.73 17.39
C HIS A 256 0.23 -20.65 18.41
N LEU A 257 -0.99 -20.10 18.32
CA LEU A 257 -1.45 -19.06 19.25
C LEU A 257 -1.41 -19.50 20.70
N LYS A 258 -1.84 -20.75 21.00
CA LYS A 258 -1.77 -21.32 22.34
C LYS A 258 -0.33 -21.48 22.83
N ALA A 259 0.59 -21.89 21.95
CA ALA A 259 2.01 -22.00 22.31
C ALA A 259 2.63 -20.65 22.67
N ASP A 260 2.15 -19.57 22.05
CA ASP A 260 2.55 -18.19 22.35
C ASP A 260 1.74 -17.53 23.48
N GLY A 261 0.84 -18.28 24.14
CA GLY A 261 0.03 -17.78 25.25
C GLY A 261 -1.11 -16.86 24.83
N VAL A 262 -1.52 -16.91 23.56
CA VAL A 262 -2.65 -16.14 23.03
C VAL A 262 -3.91 -17.01 23.06
N GLU A 263 -4.98 -16.49 23.69
CA GLU A 263 -6.28 -17.12 23.68
C GLU A 263 -6.89 -17.10 22.27
N VAL A 264 -7.41 -18.23 21.83
CA VAL A 264 -8.04 -18.41 20.51
C VAL A 264 -9.51 -18.02 20.60
N VAL A 265 -9.95 -17.17 19.68
CA VAL A 265 -11.36 -16.71 19.55
C VAL A 265 -12.18 -17.68 18.70
#